data_f3d64e4a0b64e7ab3dbe8d1d392b18ca
#
_entry.id   f3d64e4a0b64e7ab3dbe8d1d392b18ca
#
_cell.length_a   1.000
_cell.length_b   1.000
_cell.length_c   1.000
_cell.angle_alpha   90.00
_cell.angle_beta   90.00
_cell.angle_gamma   90.00
#
_symmetry.space_group_name_H-M   'P 1'
#
loop_
_entity.id
_entity.type
_entity.pdbx_description
1 polymer ?
#
loop_
_entity_poly.entity_id
_entity_poly.type
_entity_poly.pdbx_seq_one_letter_code
_entity_poly.pdbx_strand_id
1 'polypeptide(L)'
;FPAFARLFSRCDIVMARPKIYPYNLYTDYCKCHIESDLLTARQVIAEKYPAYLPDFDRVFFRNNRLSHFNMFVLPRERFEAYSAWLFDILFEVERRIEIQDDPVQGRVMGYLSERLLSVWVRHNRLKICYKTVLMVNDQKRKGLGKHLFHTTVNTLAYWITYPLRRRSPRRAAE
;
A
#
# COMPACT_ATOMS: atom_id res chain seq x y z
N PHE A 1 14.79 8.59 -20.45
CA PHE A 1 14.59 7.17 -20.84
C PHE A 1 13.41 7.10 -21.81
N PRO A 2 13.63 6.86 -23.13
CA PRO A 2 12.56 6.88 -24.17
C PRO A 2 11.42 5.88 -23.90
N ALA A 3 11.74 4.73 -23.26
CA ALA A 3 10.75 3.71 -22.94
C ALA A 3 9.70 4.19 -21.92
N PHE A 4 10.08 5.01 -20.95
CA PHE A 4 9.15 5.59 -19.97
C PHE A 4 8.30 6.72 -20.57
N ALA A 5 8.85 7.53 -21.49
CA ALA A 5 8.09 8.56 -22.18
C ALA A 5 6.89 7.97 -22.94
N ARG A 6 7.07 6.82 -23.61
CA ARG A 6 5.98 6.09 -24.28
C ARG A 6 4.96 5.51 -23.30
N LEU A 7 5.36 5.15 -22.08
CA LEU A 7 4.44 4.64 -21.06
C LEU A 7 3.56 5.77 -20.51
N PHE A 8 4.13 6.95 -20.28
CA PHE A 8 3.39 8.11 -19.76
C PHE A 8 2.40 8.73 -20.75
N SER A 9 2.42 8.34 -22.04
CA SER A 9 1.31 8.65 -22.92
C SER A 9 0.04 7.83 -22.64
N ARG A 10 0.13 6.76 -21.84
CA ARG A 10 -0.96 5.80 -21.57
C ARG A 10 -1.32 5.70 -20.08
N CYS A 11 -0.44 6.10 -19.19
CA CYS A 11 -0.65 6.02 -17.74
C CYS A 11 0.03 7.18 -17.02
N ASP A 12 -0.40 7.42 -15.81
CA ASP A 12 0.07 8.51 -14.95
C ASP A 12 1.19 8.08 -14.02
N ILE A 13 1.23 6.78 -13.71
CA ILE A 13 2.23 6.14 -12.85
C ILE A 13 2.54 4.72 -13.32
N VAL A 14 3.80 4.34 -13.21
CA VAL A 14 4.23 2.94 -13.39
C VAL A 14 4.49 2.36 -12.00
N MET A 15 3.90 1.21 -11.69
CA MET A 15 4.04 0.54 -10.39
C MET A 15 4.40 -0.94 -10.58
N ALA A 16 4.97 -1.52 -9.51
CA ALA A 16 5.13 -2.96 -9.42
C ALA A 16 3.76 -3.66 -9.47
N ARG A 17 3.67 -4.81 -10.15
CA ARG A 17 2.44 -5.62 -10.17
C ARG A 17 2.07 -6.02 -8.74
N PRO A 18 0.83 -5.77 -8.28
CA PRO A 18 0.47 -6.01 -6.90
C PRO A 18 0.42 -7.51 -6.57
N LYS A 19 0.81 -7.83 -5.36
CA LYS A 19 0.49 -9.11 -4.72
C LYS A 19 -0.95 -9.07 -4.23
N ILE A 20 -1.65 -10.21 -4.33
CA ILE A 20 -3.04 -10.38 -3.89
C ILE A 20 -3.02 -11.21 -2.61
N TYR A 21 -3.71 -10.71 -1.58
CA TYR A 21 -3.83 -11.36 -0.28
C TYR A 21 -5.20 -12.00 -0.08
N PRO A 22 -5.33 -13.03 0.76
CA PRO A 22 -6.63 -13.63 1.10
C PRO A 22 -7.44 -12.80 2.11
N TYR A 23 -6.95 -11.64 2.53
CA TYR A 23 -7.55 -10.71 3.48
C TYR A 23 -7.27 -9.26 3.06
N ASN A 24 -7.89 -8.28 3.72
CA ASN A 24 -7.65 -6.87 3.43
C ASN A 24 -6.26 -6.39 3.92
N LEU A 25 -5.82 -5.23 3.44
CA LEU A 25 -4.50 -4.69 3.77
C LEU A 25 -4.35 -4.28 5.25
N TYR A 26 -5.44 -3.93 5.92
CA TYR A 26 -5.43 -3.70 7.36
C TYR A 26 -5.06 -4.98 8.12
N THR A 27 -5.73 -6.10 7.81
CA THR A 27 -5.40 -7.39 8.41
C THR A 27 -3.98 -7.83 8.07
N ASP A 28 -3.51 -7.55 6.84
CA ASP A 28 -2.12 -7.81 6.44
C ASP A 28 -1.13 -7.05 7.32
N TYR A 29 -1.40 -5.76 7.53
CA TYR A 29 -0.56 -4.92 8.38
C TYR A 29 -0.51 -5.44 9.82
N CYS A 30 -1.65 -5.64 10.46
CA CYS A 30 -1.76 -6.08 11.85
C CYS A 30 -1.16 -7.48 12.12
N LYS A 31 -0.96 -8.32 11.10
CA LYS A 31 -0.27 -9.60 11.25
C LYS A 31 1.25 -9.49 11.37
N CYS A 32 1.82 -8.44 10.84
CA CYS A 32 3.26 -8.29 10.69
C CYS A 32 3.81 -7.07 11.42
N HIS A 33 2.94 -6.10 11.76
CA HIS A 33 3.32 -4.80 12.27
C HIS A 33 2.37 -4.35 13.38
N ILE A 34 2.74 -3.28 14.08
CA ILE A 34 1.99 -2.71 15.20
C ILE A 34 0.77 -1.95 14.68
N GLU A 35 -0.41 -2.38 15.09
CA GLU A 35 -1.70 -1.80 14.65
C GLU A 35 -1.82 -0.32 14.98
N SER A 36 -1.41 0.10 16.19
CA SER A 36 -1.48 1.50 16.62
C SER A 36 -0.77 2.47 15.68
N ASP A 37 0.33 2.04 15.06
CA ASP A 37 1.09 2.90 14.14
C ASP A 37 0.29 3.22 12.88
N LEU A 38 -0.44 2.23 12.38
CA LEU A 38 -1.34 2.41 11.23
C LEU A 38 -2.54 3.29 11.59
N LEU A 39 -3.10 3.12 12.79
CA LEU A 39 -4.22 3.94 13.26
C LEU A 39 -3.77 5.38 13.51
N THR A 40 -2.54 5.60 14.00
CA THR A 40 -1.93 6.92 14.12
C THR A 40 -1.77 7.58 12.74
N ALA A 41 -1.30 6.84 11.73
CA ALA A 41 -1.23 7.35 10.36
C ALA A 41 -2.61 7.73 9.81
N ARG A 42 -3.64 6.93 10.09
CA ARG A 42 -5.03 7.24 9.74
C ARG A 42 -5.51 8.53 10.42
N GLN A 43 -5.20 8.70 11.70
CA GLN A 43 -5.57 9.89 12.46
C GLN A 43 -4.88 11.14 11.89
N VAL A 44 -3.57 11.10 11.64
CA VAL A 44 -2.82 12.18 11.01
C VAL A 44 -3.43 12.58 9.66
N ILE A 45 -3.84 11.60 8.83
CA ILE A 45 -4.52 11.87 7.57
C ILE A 45 -5.89 12.53 7.81
N ALA A 46 -6.64 12.07 8.82
CA ALA A 46 -7.94 12.69 9.14
C ALA A 46 -7.80 14.16 9.56
N GLU A 47 -6.73 14.50 10.28
CA GLU A 47 -6.45 15.85 10.77
C GLU A 47 -5.91 16.77 9.66
N LYS A 48 -4.88 16.32 8.91
CA LYS A 48 -4.15 17.16 7.95
C LYS A 48 -4.71 17.10 6.53
N TYR A 49 -5.25 15.95 6.14
CA TYR A 49 -5.72 15.65 4.78
C TYR A 49 -7.07 14.94 4.78
N PRO A 50 -8.14 15.51 5.36
CA PRO A 50 -9.42 14.82 5.55
C PRO A 50 -10.04 14.31 4.25
N ALA A 51 -9.75 14.95 3.12
CA ALA A 51 -10.21 14.49 1.80
C ALA A 51 -9.62 13.13 1.39
N TYR A 52 -8.45 12.72 1.93
CA TYR A 52 -7.83 11.42 1.67
C TYR A 52 -8.38 10.29 2.53
N LEU A 53 -9.06 10.60 3.64
CA LEU A 53 -9.52 9.59 4.60
C LEU A 53 -10.45 8.52 3.99
N PRO A 54 -11.44 8.85 3.13
CA PRO A 54 -12.26 7.83 2.48
C PRO A 54 -11.46 6.87 1.59
N ASP A 55 -10.40 7.37 0.94
CA ASP A 55 -9.52 6.55 0.11
C ASP A 55 -8.58 5.70 0.94
N PHE A 56 -8.08 6.21 2.08
CA PHE A 56 -7.36 5.43 3.08
C PHE A 56 -8.20 4.26 3.57
N ASP A 57 -9.41 4.53 4.03
CA ASP A 57 -10.32 3.50 4.54
C ASP A 57 -10.65 2.45 3.46
N ARG A 58 -10.81 2.87 2.23
CA ARG A 58 -11.05 1.95 1.12
C ARG A 58 -9.83 1.09 0.78
N VAL A 59 -8.64 1.67 0.81
CA VAL A 59 -7.39 0.93 0.55
C VAL A 59 -7.11 -0.09 1.64
N PHE A 60 -7.24 0.28 2.90
CA PHE A 60 -6.90 -0.62 3.99
C PHE A 60 -7.99 -1.63 4.32
N PHE A 61 -9.25 -1.22 4.38
CA PHE A 61 -10.32 -2.10 4.85
C PHE A 61 -11.08 -2.83 3.75
N ARG A 62 -10.98 -2.39 2.48
CA ARG A 62 -11.76 -2.95 1.36
C ARG A 62 -10.91 -3.41 0.18
N ASN A 63 -9.60 -3.35 0.29
CA ASN A 63 -8.69 -3.79 -0.77
C ASN A 63 -7.73 -4.85 -0.22
N ASN A 64 -7.33 -5.80 -1.08
CA ASN A 64 -6.42 -6.89 -0.76
C ASN A 64 -5.20 -6.94 -1.69
N ARG A 65 -4.92 -5.83 -2.40
CA ARG A 65 -3.82 -5.74 -3.37
C ARG A 65 -2.82 -4.71 -2.91
N LEU A 66 -1.54 -5.09 -2.87
CA LEU A 66 -0.44 -4.20 -2.52
C LEU A 66 0.71 -4.34 -3.52
N SER A 67 1.14 -3.20 -4.07
CA SER A 67 2.39 -3.11 -4.84
C SER A 67 3.52 -2.89 -3.85
N HIS A 68 4.39 -3.90 -3.71
CA HIS A 68 5.49 -3.90 -2.75
C HIS A 68 6.70 -3.07 -3.20
N PHE A 69 7.57 -2.81 -2.23
CA PHE A 69 8.95 -2.30 -2.39
C PHE A 69 9.07 -0.80 -2.71
N ASN A 70 8.02 -0.01 -2.61
CA ASN A 70 8.04 1.40 -3.03
C ASN A 70 8.64 1.60 -4.44
N MET A 71 8.42 0.62 -5.32
CA MET A 71 8.90 0.68 -6.71
C MET A 71 7.85 1.32 -7.60
N PHE A 72 8.11 2.55 -7.98
CA PHE A 72 7.26 3.29 -8.90
C PHE A 72 8.08 4.27 -9.76
N VAL A 73 7.48 4.71 -10.86
CA VAL A 73 7.99 5.81 -11.68
C VAL A 73 6.87 6.81 -11.89
N LEU A 74 7.15 8.07 -11.58
CA LEU A 74 6.25 9.22 -11.74
C LEU A 74 6.92 10.32 -12.58
N PRO A 75 6.18 11.14 -13.31
CA PRO A 75 6.66 12.43 -13.76
C PRO A 75 7.10 13.29 -12.57
N ARG A 76 8.10 14.15 -12.78
CA ARG A 76 8.77 14.93 -11.72
C ARG A 76 7.78 15.70 -10.84
N GLU A 77 6.88 16.45 -11.45
CA GLU A 77 5.89 17.25 -10.71
C GLU A 77 5.01 16.40 -9.78
N ARG A 78 4.57 15.23 -10.26
CA ARG A 78 3.77 14.31 -9.45
C ARG A 78 4.59 13.64 -8.35
N PHE A 79 5.87 13.36 -8.62
CA PHE A 79 6.78 12.82 -7.62
C PHE A 79 7.01 13.83 -6.49
N GLU A 80 7.20 15.10 -6.83
CA GLU A 80 7.37 16.18 -5.85
C GLU A 80 6.10 16.35 -5.00
N ALA A 81 4.92 16.36 -5.62
CA ALA A 81 3.64 16.45 -4.91
C ALA A 81 3.39 15.21 -4.00
N TYR A 82 3.68 14.01 -4.49
CA TYR A 82 3.58 12.79 -3.67
C TYR A 82 4.53 12.83 -2.49
N SER A 83 5.78 13.19 -2.73
CA SER A 83 6.81 13.23 -1.68
C SER A 83 6.47 14.23 -0.60
N ALA A 84 6.02 15.43 -0.97
CA ALA A 84 5.61 16.46 -0.02
C ALA A 84 4.44 15.94 0.87
N TRP A 85 3.41 15.36 0.26
CA TRP A 85 2.28 14.77 0.98
C TRP A 85 2.70 13.60 1.89
N LEU A 86 3.54 12.68 1.37
CA LEU A 86 3.97 11.50 2.11
C LEU A 86 4.80 11.87 3.34
N PHE A 87 5.83 12.70 3.15
CA PHE A 87 6.76 13.04 4.24
C PHE A 87 6.11 13.93 5.30
N ASP A 88 5.17 14.81 4.92
CA ASP A 88 4.40 15.57 5.89
C ASP A 88 3.56 14.68 6.82
N ILE A 89 3.02 13.58 6.30
CA ILE A 89 2.33 12.57 7.12
C ILE A 89 3.32 11.77 7.95
N LEU A 90 4.38 11.23 7.32
CA LEU A 90 5.31 10.33 8.02
C LEU A 90 6.04 11.02 9.17
N PHE A 91 6.48 12.28 9.00
CA PHE A 91 7.11 13.04 10.09
C PHE A 91 6.16 13.34 11.23
N GLU A 92 4.87 13.54 10.95
CA GLU A 92 3.89 13.72 12.01
C GLU A 92 3.57 12.39 12.73
N VAL A 93 3.51 11.29 12.00
CA VAL A 93 3.38 9.95 12.59
C VAL A 93 4.59 9.64 13.48
N GLU A 94 5.81 9.90 13.00
CA GLU A 94 7.04 9.68 13.73
C GLU A 94 7.05 10.38 15.10
N ARG A 95 6.50 11.58 15.18
CA ARG A 95 6.39 12.33 16.47
C ARG A 95 5.39 11.72 17.45
N ARG A 96 4.44 10.89 16.97
CA ARG A 96 3.32 10.36 17.76
C ARG A 96 3.47 8.90 18.14
N ILE A 97 4.40 8.17 17.53
CA ILE A 97 4.64 6.75 17.81
C ILE A 97 6.00 6.55 18.46
N GLU A 98 6.13 5.46 19.20
CA GLU A 98 7.41 4.98 19.68
C GLU A 98 8.02 4.00 18.69
N ILE A 99 9.13 4.41 18.04
CA ILE A 99 9.83 3.53 17.11
C ILE A 99 10.61 2.48 17.92
N GLN A 100 10.26 1.22 17.70
CA GLN A 100 10.85 0.09 18.40
C GLN A 100 12.30 -0.14 17.94
N ASP A 101 13.20 -0.44 18.88
CA ASP A 101 14.56 -0.90 18.60
C ASP A 101 14.56 -2.39 18.17
N ASP A 102 13.94 -2.66 17.02
CA ASP A 102 13.74 -3.98 16.45
C ASP A 102 14.01 -3.91 14.94
N PRO A 103 14.75 -4.85 14.33
CA PRO A 103 15.10 -4.84 12.91
C PRO A 103 13.88 -4.83 11.95
N VAL A 104 12.73 -5.31 12.41
CA VAL A 104 11.47 -5.33 11.64
C VAL A 104 10.62 -4.12 11.99
N GLN A 105 10.26 -3.95 13.27
CA GLN A 105 9.35 -2.89 13.70
C GLN A 105 9.97 -1.49 13.58
N GLY A 106 11.28 -1.34 13.76
CA GLY A 106 11.98 -0.08 13.52
C GLY A 106 11.90 0.46 12.08
N ARG A 107 11.41 -0.35 11.13
CA ARG A 107 11.19 0.04 9.73
C ARG A 107 9.76 0.53 9.46
N VAL A 108 9.00 0.89 10.48
CA VAL A 108 7.59 1.28 10.40
C VAL A 108 7.31 2.33 9.32
N MET A 109 8.14 3.37 9.20
CA MET A 109 7.99 4.42 8.17
C MET A 109 8.05 3.84 6.75
N GLY A 110 8.92 2.85 6.51
CA GLY A 110 9.01 2.13 5.24
C GLY A 110 7.74 1.34 4.94
N TYR A 111 7.16 0.67 5.93
CA TYR A 111 5.93 -0.13 5.75
C TYR A 111 4.69 0.75 5.57
N LEU A 112 4.62 1.88 6.25
CA LEU A 112 3.55 2.86 6.05
C LEU A 112 3.66 3.50 4.66
N SER A 113 4.84 3.96 4.26
CA SER A 113 5.06 4.60 2.96
C SER A 113 4.65 3.71 1.78
N GLU A 114 4.99 2.41 1.85
CA GLU A 114 4.65 1.42 0.82
C GLU A 114 3.12 1.33 0.59
N ARG A 115 2.35 1.42 1.64
CA ARG A 115 0.88 1.35 1.60
C ARG A 115 0.23 2.68 1.28
N LEU A 116 0.78 3.78 1.77
CA LEU A 116 0.29 5.14 1.54
C LEU A 116 0.40 5.54 0.06
N LEU A 117 1.36 5.01 -0.69
CA LEU A 117 1.40 5.18 -2.14
C LEU A 117 0.07 4.77 -2.81
N SER A 118 -0.52 3.65 -2.37
CA SER A 118 -1.81 3.19 -2.90
C SER A 118 -2.96 4.13 -2.56
N VAL A 119 -2.91 4.79 -1.40
CA VAL A 119 -3.89 5.81 -1.00
C VAL A 119 -3.78 7.04 -1.88
N TRP A 120 -2.56 7.54 -2.07
CA TRP A 120 -2.30 8.73 -2.89
C TRP A 120 -2.69 8.52 -4.36
N VAL A 121 -2.29 7.39 -4.93
CA VAL A 121 -2.63 7.01 -6.31
C VAL A 121 -4.15 6.92 -6.51
N ARG A 122 -4.84 6.33 -5.54
CA ARG A 122 -6.29 6.20 -5.60
C ARG A 122 -6.99 7.56 -5.49
N HIS A 123 -6.62 8.39 -4.52
CA HIS A 123 -7.20 9.71 -4.29
C HIS A 123 -7.08 10.59 -5.55
N ASN A 124 -5.90 10.60 -6.15
CA ASN A 124 -5.62 11.37 -7.36
C ASN A 124 -6.12 10.69 -8.65
N ARG A 125 -6.82 9.54 -8.57
CA ARG A 125 -7.42 8.79 -9.69
C ARG A 125 -6.43 8.49 -10.82
N LEU A 126 -5.17 8.19 -10.47
CA LEU A 126 -4.11 7.98 -11.45
C LEU A 126 -4.31 6.67 -12.23
N LYS A 127 -4.09 6.73 -13.54
CA LYS A 127 -4.00 5.54 -14.40
C LYS A 127 -2.68 4.83 -14.15
N ILE A 128 -2.73 3.55 -13.77
CA ILE A 128 -1.57 2.75 -13.40
C ILE A 128 -1.16 1.84 -14.55
N CYS A 129 0.12 1.87 -14.92
CA CYS A 129 0.76 0.83 -15.71
C CYS A 129 1.54 -0.11 -14.78
N TYR A 130 1.10 -1.37 -14.67
CA TYR A 130 1.81 -2.37 -13.86
C TYR A 130 2.96 -3.03 -14.63
N LYS A 131 4.11 -3.17 -13.96
CA LYS A 131 5.26 -3.92 -14.44
C LYS A 131 5.63 -5.05 -13.50
N THR A 132 6.08 -6.16 -14.07
CA THR A 132 6.59 -7.28 -13.28
C THR A 132 7.98 -6.92 -12.75
N VAL A 133 8.19 -7.14 -11.46
CA VAL A 133 9.50 -7.01 -10.81
C VAL A 133 10.23 -8.35 -10.92
N LEU A 134 11.43 -8.31 -11.45
CA LEU A 134 12.32 -9.46 -11.46
C LEU A 134 13.25 -9.37 -10.25
N MET A 135 13.13 -10.31 -9.32
CA MET A 135 14.04 -10.44 -8.21
C MET A 135 15.28 -11.20 -8.70
N VAL A 136 16.41 -10.50 -8.73
CA VAL A 136 17.71 -11.12 -9.08
C VAL A 136 18.31 -11.68 -7.78
N ASN A 137 17.76 -12.82 -7.35
CA ASN A 137 18.28 -13.60 -6.22
C ASN A 137 18.71 -14.97 -6.71
N ASP A 138 19.71 -15.56 -6.07
CA ASP A 138 20.17 -16.95 -6.30
C ASP A 138 19.12 -18.00 -5.94
N GLN A 139 17.93 -17.61 -5.49
CA GLN A 139 16.85 -18.51 -5.16
C GLN A 139 16.04 -18.88 -6.41
N LYS A 140 15.83 -20.20 -6.57
CA LYS A 140 15.08 -20.83 -7.67
C LYS A 140 13.79 -20.07 -8.01
N ARG A 141 13.62 -19.71 -9.30
CA ARG A 141 12.40 -19.12 -9.87
C ARG A 141 11.18 -19.93 -9.42
N LYS A 142 10.30 -19.34 -8.65
CA LYS A 142 8.97 -19.90 -8.42
C LYS A 142 8.24 -19.86 -9.76
N GLY A 143 7.87 -21.02 -10.30
CA GLY A 143 7.25 -21.12 -11.63
C GLY A 143 5.97 -20.29 -11.73
N LEU A 144 5.70 -19.77 -12.92
CA LEU A 144 4.54 -18.93 -13.25
C LEU A 144 3.21 -19.56 -12.80
N GLY A 145 3.09 -20.91 -12.89
CA GLY A 145 1.92 -21.67 -12.46
C GLY A 145 1.63 -21.56 -10.95
N LYS A 146 2.67 -21.56 -10.10
CA LYS A 146 2.47 -21.36 -8.65
C LYS A 146 1.97 -19.94 -8.34
N HIS A 147 2.45 -18.94 -9.05
CA HIS A 147 2.00 -17.58 -8.86
C HIS A 147 0.52 -17.40 -9.24
N LEU A 148 0.10 -17.93 -10.38
CA LEU A 148 -1.29 -17.91 -10.84
C LEU A 148 -2.20 -18.65 -9.87
N PHE A 149 -1.80 -19.84 -9.42
CA PHE A 149 -2.56 -20.62 -8.44
C PHE A 149 -2.77 -19.86 -7.13
N HIS A 150 -1.70 -19.32 -6.54
CA HIS A 150 -1.80 -18.51 -5.31
C HIS A 150 -2.67 -17.26 -5.49
N THR A 151 -2.59 -16.60 -6.64
CA THR A 151 -3.41 -15.43 -6.95
C THR A 151 -4.88 -15.78 -6.99
N THR A 152 -5.24 -16.89 -7.66
CA THR A 152 -6.63 -17.35 -7.77
C THR A 152 -7.19 -17.77 -6.41
N VAL A 153 -6.44 -18.59 -5.65
CA VAL A 153 -6.84 -19.03 -4.31
C VAL A 153 -7.02 -17.84 -3.37
N ASN A 154 -6.09 -16.91 -3.35
CA ASN A 154 -6.18 -15.72 -2.49
C ASN A 154 -7.36 -14.81 -2.88
N THR A 155 -7.66 -14.69 -4.17
CA THR A 155 -8.81 -13.92 -4.63
C THR A 155 -10.12 -14.55 -4.17
N LEU A 156 -10.28 -15.86 -4.32
CA LEU A 156 -11.46 -16.59 -3.86
C LEU A 156 -11.60 -16.52 -2.34
N ALA A 157 -10.53 -16.76 -1.59
CA ALA A 157 -10.52 -16.68 -0.13
C ALA A 157 -10.91 -15.25 0.35
N TYR A 158 -10.44 -14.21 -0.33
CA TYR A 158 -10.84 -12.83 -0.02
C TYR A 158 -12.34 -12.62 -0.18
N TRP A 159 -12.93 -13.02 -1.31
CA TRP A 159 -14.36 -12.85 -1.56
C TRP A 159 -15.24 -13.66 -0.62
N ILE A 160 -14.85 -14.88 -0.27
CA ILE A 160 -15.56 -15.71 0.70
C ILE A 160 -15.53 -15.11 2.11
N THR A 161 -14.38 -14.55 2.52
CA THR A 161 -14.20 -14.01 3.89
C THR A 161 -14.63 -12.55 4.01
N TYR A 162 -14.80 -11.81 2.91
CA TYR A 162 -15.14 -10.40 2.89
C TYR A 162 -16.45 -10.05 3.63
N PRO A 163 -17.56 -10.78 3.47
CA PRO A 163 -18.80 -10.51 4.20
C PRO A 163 -18.64 -10.64 5.72
N LEU A 164 -17.81 -11.58 6.18
CA LEU A 164 -17.60 -11.85 7.60
C LEU A 164 -16.77 -10.74 8.27
N ARG A 165 -15.90 -10.07 7.52
CA ARG A 165 -14.99 -9.01 8.00
C ARG A 165 -15.59 -7.60 7.93
N ARG A 166 -16.75 -7.43 7.32
CA ARG A 166 -17.45 -6.14 7.20
C ARG A 166 -17.91 -5.56 8.56
N ARG A 167 -17.80 -6.36 9.65
CA ARG A 167 -18.28 -6.01 11.00
C ARG A 167 -17.27 -5.28 11.89
N SER A 168 -16.05 -4.94 11.45
CA SER A 168 -14.99 -4.54 12.35
C SER A 168 -14.31 -3.19 12.19
N PRO A 169 -14.72 -2.11 11.62
CA PRO A 169 -14.08 -0.82 11.85
C PRO A 169 -14.87 0.16 12.74
N ARG A 170 -16.09 -0.16 13.15
CA ARG A 170 -16.90 0.78 13.96
C ARG A 170 -16.67 0.68 15.47
N ARG A 171 -15.95 -0.33 15.96
CA ARG A 171 -15.65 -0.50 17.40
C ARG A 171 -14.27 0.01 17.83
N ALA A 172 -13.44 0.46 16.92
CA ALA A 172 -12.12 1.04 17.27
C ALA A 172 -12.12 2.58 17.29
N ALA A 173 -13.28 3.20 17.21
CA ALA A 173 -13.44 4.66 17.20
C ALA A 173 -14.39 5.16 18.35
N GLU A 174 -14.72 4.30 19.30
CA GLU A 174 -15.32 4.58 20.61
C GLU A 174 -14.31 4.19 21.71
#